data_0f1517ae0b6ed5164b7bdf2ce826e2bb
#
_entry.id   0f1517ae0b6ed5164b7bdf2ce826e2bb
#
_cell.length_a   1.000
_cell.length_b   1.000
_cell.length_c   1.000
_cell.angle_alpha   90.00
_cell.angle_beta   90.00
_cell.angle_gamma   90.00
#
_symmetry.space_group_name_H-M   'P 1'
#
loop_
_entity.id
_entity.type
_entity.pdbx_description
1 polymer ?
#
loop_
_entity_poly.entity_id
_entity_poly.type
_entity_poly.pdbx_seq_one_letter_code
_entity_poly.pdbx_strand_id
1 'polypeptide(L)'
;MTNKSREERTEIRNGKDRNMGKIAVETCGIEGLKVITPTVFGDARGYFMETYNYNDFKEAGIDQVFVQDNQSASVKNVLRGLHFQIQYPQDKLVRVVSGEVFDVAVDLRPGSATYGKWFGVVLSAENKKQFFIPKNFAHGFFVLSDYAEFTYKCTDFYHPNDEGGIIWNDPKIGIDWPIPAGTQLIMSEKDTKWEGLAAYTEKYRRS
;
A
#
# COMPACT_ATOMS: atom_id res chain seq x y z
N MET A 1 37.24 41.17 24.96
CA MET A 1 36.24 41.02 23.87
C MET A 1 35.92 39.51 23.81
N THR A 2 34.93 39.24 24.18
CA THR A 2 34.08 38.44 25.03
C THR A 2 33.49 37.22 24.28
N ASN A 3 33.60 36.11 24.93
CA ASN A 3 33.18 34.74 24.55
C ASN A 3 31.68 34.53 24.28
N LYS A 4 30.91 35.61 24.09
CA LYS A 4 29.45 35.58 23.93
C LYS A 4 28.96 35.27 22.51
N SER A 5 29.83 35.27 21.51
CA SER A 5 29.44 35.12 20.10
C SER A 5 29.44 33.65 19.60
N ARG A 6 29.87 32.69 20.43
CA ARG A 6 29.98 31.28 20.04
C ARG A 6 28.81 30.42 20.53
N GLU A 7 28.22 30.81 21.67
CA GLU A 7 27.05 30.08 22.24
C GLU A 7 25.74 30.44 21.53
N GLU A 8 25.55 31.68 21.11
CA GLU A 8 24.35 32.09 20.36
C GLU A 8 24.24 31.48 18.95
N ARG A 9 25.36 31.04 18.34
CA ARG A 9 25.32 30.33 17.03
C ARG A 9 24.98 28.84 17.15
N THR A 10 25.05 28.25 18.33
CA THR A 10 24.77 26.83 18.55
C THR A 10 23.29 26.60 18.87
N GLU A 11 22.60 27.57 19.49
CA GLU A 11 21.17 27.45 19.80
C GLU A 11 20.23 27.65 18.60
N ILE A 12 20.65 28.42 17.58
CA ILE A 12 19.83 28.62 16.38
C ILE A 12 19.77 27.38 15.47
N ARG A 13 20.69 26.41 15.62
CA ARG A 13 20.69 25.17 14.83
C ARG A 13 19.77 24.08 15.35
N ASN A 14 19.34 24.12 16.61
CA ASN A 14 18.60 23.04 17.27
C ASN A 14 17.06 23.16 17.19
N GLY A 15 16.51 24.20 16.58
CA GLY A 15 15.06 24.48 16.61
C GLY A 15 14.29 24.26 15.31
N LYS A 16 14.92 24.10 14.16
CA LYS A 16 14.21 24.07 12.86
C LYS A 16 14.41 22.82 12.01
N ASP A 17 15.31 21.91 12.35
CA ASP A 17 15.65 20.77 11.49
C ASP A 17 14.94 19.44 11.85
N ARG A 18 13.93 19.45 12.72
CA ARG A 18 13.30 18.20 13.21
C ARG A 18 11.97 17.81 12.56
N ASN A 19 11.51 18.50 11.52
CA ASN A 19 10.17 18.25 10.97
C ASN A 19 10.11 17.98 9.46
N MET A 20 11.24 17.75 8.79
CA MET A 20 11.21 17.24 7.41
C MET A 20 11.18 15.72 7.47
N GLY A 21 10.09 15.11 6.99
CA GLY A 21 9.95 13.67 6.88
C GLY A 21 8.94 13.00 7.81
N LYS A 22 8.23 13.69 8.67
CA LYS A 22 7.21 13.06 9.53
C LYS A 22 6.02 12.59 8.73
N ILE A 23 5.59 11.36 9.02
CA ILE A 23 4.41 10.72 8.47
C ILE A 23 3.31 10.65 9.53
N ALA A 24 2.04 10.76 9.12
CA ALA A 24 0.91 10.38 9.95
C ALA A 24 0.50 8.94 9.60
N VAL A 25 0.19 8.12 10.62
CA VAL A 25 -0.17 6.71 10.44
C VAL A 25 -1.54 6.44 11.06
N GLU A 26 -2.43 5.87 10.26
CA GLU A 26 -3.77 5.44 10.66
C GLU A 26 -3.84 3.91 10.65
N THR A 27 -4.39 3.31 11.70
CA THR A 27 -4.67 1.87 11.77
C THR A 27 -6.00 1.55 11.09
N CYS A 28 -6.09 0.39 10.45
CA CYS A 28 -7.22 0.03 9.57
C CYS A 28 -8.21 -0.97 10.20
N GLY A 29 -8.14 -1.21 11.52
CA GLY A 29 -8.99 -2.22 12.18
C GLY A 29 -8.58 -3.68 11.89
N ILE A 30 -7.65 -3.92 10.99
CA ILE A 30 -6.99 -5.20 10.73
C ILE A 30 -5.52 -5.03 11.09
N GLU A 31 -5.04 -5.87 12.01
CA GLU A 31 -3.68 -5.76 12.54
C GLU A 31 -2.62 -5.77 11.42
N GLY A 32 -1.68 -4.84 11.49
CA GLY A 32 -0.58 -4.70 10.55
C GLY A 32 -0.88 -3.82 9.34
N LEU A 33 -2.13 -3.69 8.89
CA LEU A 33 -2.49 -2.74 7.84
C LEU A 33 -2.37 -1.31 8.35
N LYS A 34 -1.76 -0.42 7.55
CA LYS A 34 -1.58 0.99 7.91
C LYS A 34 -1.79 1.89 6.70
N VAL A 35 -2.57 2.95 6.86
CA VAL A 35 -2.61 4.05 5.91
C VAL A 35 -1.63 5.11 6.37
N ILE A 36 -0.75 5.55 5.49
CA ILE A 36 0.33 6.49 5.77
C ILE A 36 0.11 7.75 4.96
N THR A 37 0.12 8.90 5.62
CA THR A 37 0.02 10.21 4.97
C THR A 37 1.35 10.94 5.19
N PRO A 38 2.15 11.19 4.13
CA PRO A 38 3.39 11.93 4.24
C PRO A 38 3.12 13.41 4.46
N THR A 39 4.04 14.11 5.12
CA THR A 39 4.02 15.57 5.18
C THR A 39 4.39 16.15 3.82
N VAL A 40 3.55 17.02 3.29
CA VAL A 40 3.76 17.70 2.01
C VAL A 40 4.14 19.16 2.26
N PHE A 41 5.25 19.58 1.70
CA PHE A 41 5.76 20.96 1.77
C PHE A 41 5.53 21.64 0.42
N GLY A 42 4.61 22.60 0.37
CA GLY A 42 4.25 23.31 -0.85
C GLY A 42 4.78 24.76 -0.87
N ASP A 43 5.17 25.26 -2.07
CA ASP A 43 5.49 26.66 -2.34
C ASP A 43 5.10 27.03 -3.78
N ALA A 44 5.47 28.24 -4.24
CA ALA A 44 5.14 28.73 -5.59
C ALA A 44 5.74 27.87 -6.74
N ARG A 45 6.68 26.98 -6.47
CA ARG A 45 7.29 26.06 -7.46
C ARG A 45 6.59 24.71 -7.53
N GLY A 46 5.70 24.38 -6.56
CA GLY A 46 5.07 23.09 -6.43
C GLY A 46 5.21 22.53 -5.01
N TYR A 47 5.53 21.25 -4.88
CA TYR A 47 5.66 20.61 -3.56
C TYR A 47 6.87 19.68 -3.48
N PHE A 48 7.30 19.43 -2.25
CA PHE A 48 8.25 18.38 -1.88
C PHE A 48 7.63 17.50 -0.79
N MET A 49 7.91 16.22 -0.82
CA MET A 49 7.59 15.28 0.26
C MET A 49 8.59 14.12 0.28
N GLU A 50 8.89 13.60 1.46
CA GLU A 50 9.54 12.30 1.58
C GLU A 50 8.48 11.21 1.41
N THR A 51 8.67 10.34 0.43
CA THR A 51 7.75 9.22 0.19
C THR A 51 8.11 7.97 0.98
N TYR A 52 9.35 7.88 1.43
CA TYR A 52 9.86 6.84 2.28
C TYR A 52 11.11 7.33 3.03
N ASN A 53 11.12 7.13 4.34
CA ASN A 53 12.27 7.33 5.19
C ASN A 53 12.30 6.18 6.20
N TYR A 54 13.35 5.35 6.15
CA TYR A 54 13.44 4.14 6.97
C TYR A 54 13.22 4.40 8.46
N ASN A 55 13.80 5.48 8.99
CA ASN A 55 13.70 5.78 10.41
C ASN A 55 12.27 6.14 10.82
N ASP A 56 11.58 6.97 10.03
CA ASP A 56 10.20 7.37 10.32
C ASP A 56 9.25 6.16 10.21
N PHE A 57 9.45 5.31 9.19
CA PHE A 57 8.66 4.09 9.01
C PHE A 57 8.93 3.07 10.13
N LYS A 58 10.19 2.90 10.55
CA LYS A 58 10.56 2.05 11.68
C LYS A 58 9.94 2.54 12.99
N GLU A 59 9.97 3.85 13.26
CA GLU A 59 9.31 4.47 14.43
C GLU A 59 7.80 4.25 14.40
N ALA A 60 7.20 4.21 13.20
CA ALA A 60 5.79 3.85 12.98
C ALA A 60 5.51 2.33 13.06
N GLY A 61 6.51 1.50 13.37
CA GLY A 61 6.40 0.04 13.46
C GLY A 61 6.34 -0.65 12.09
N ILE A 62 7.03 -0.08 11.08
CA ILE A 62 7.28 -0.66 9.77
C ILE A 62 8.81 -0.78 9.62
N ASP A 63 9.37 -1.85 10.19
CA ASP A 63 10.83 -2.09 10.26
C ASP A 63 11.29 -3.10 9.17
N GLN A 64 10.63 -3.10 8.03
CA GLN A 64 10.96 -3.95 6.90
C GLN A 64 11.96 -3.26 5.97
N VAL A 65 12.84 -4.07 5.35
CA VAL A 65 13.74 -3.61 4.30
C VAL A 65 13.08 -3.87 2.96
N PHE A 66 12.85 -2.82 2.19
CA PHE A 66 12.32 -2.95 0.82
C PHE A 66 13.47 -3.15 -0.16
N VAL A 67 13.35 -4.17 -1.01
CA VAL A 67 14.41 -4.62 -1.93
C VAL A 67 14.04 -4.50 -3.40
N GLN A 68 12.76 -4.21 -3.71
CA GLN A 68 12.25 -4.08 -5.07
C GLN A 68 11.25 -2.95 -5.17
N ASP A 69 11.38 -2.11 -6.20
CA ASP A 69 10.40 -1.09 -6.59
C ASP A 69 9.75 -1.48 -7.91
N ASN A 70 8.43 -1.27 -7.99
CA ASN A 70 7.64 -1.52 -9.18
C ASN A 70 6.78 -0.31 -9.53
N GLN A 71 6.50 -0.16 -10.82
CA GLN A 71 5.56 0.83 -11.34
C GLN A 71 4.68 0.19 -12.40
N SER A 72 3.40 0.52 -12.39
CA SER A 72 2.43 0.13 -13.41
C SER A 72 1.53 1.28 -13.78
N ALA A 73 1.05 1.27 -15.03
CA ALA A 73 0.05 2.20 -15.52
C ALA A 73 -1.23 1.42 -15.91
N SER A 74 -2.37 2.04 -15.70
CA SER A 74 -3.67 1.42 -15.98
C SER A 74 -4.69 2.48 -16.39
N VAL A 75 -5.53 2.14 -17.37
CA VAL A 75 -6.65 2.97 -17.78
C VAL A 75 -7.87 2.74 -16.88
N LYS A 76 -8.89 3.57 -17.01
CA LYS A 76 -10.16 3.45 -16.30
C LYS A 76 -10.77 2.05 -16.43
N ASN A 77 -11.45 1.62 -15.38
CA ASN A 77 -12.11 0.31 -15.26
C ASN A 77 -11.17 -0.89 -15.24
N VAL A 78 -9.86 -0.69 -15.18
CA VAL A 78 -8.92 -1.78 -14.89
C VAL A 78 -9.06 -2.21 -13.43
N LEU A 79 -9.23 -3.50 -13.22
CA LEU A 79 -9.13 -4.16 -11.92
C LEU A 79 -7.97 -5.17 -11.98
N ARG A 80 -7.06 -5.09 -11.02
CA ARG A 80 -5.95 -6.03 -10.85
C ARG A 80 -6.04 -6.69 -9.49
N GLY A 81 -5.92 -8.00 -9.42
CA GLY A 81 -5.90 -8.73 -8.16
C GLY A 81 -7.00 -9.79 -8.06
N LEU A 82 -7.15 -10.35 -6.89
CA LEU A 82 -6.34 -10.17 -5.68
C LEU A 82 -5.11 -11.09 -5.72
N HIS A 83 -3.92 -10.56 -5.57
CA HIS A 83 -2.65 -11.29 -5.74
C HIS A 83 -1.83 -11.35 -4.46
N PHE A 84 -1.05 -12.43 -4.33
CA PHE A 84 -0.01 -12.61 -3.31
C PHE A 84 1.05 -13.60 -3.81
N GLN A 85 2.17 -13.72 -3.10
CA GLN A 85 3.13 -14.82 -3.28
C GLN A 85 2.98 -15.80 -2.12
N ILE A 86 3.08 -17.11 -2.42
CA ILE A 86 2.74 -18.19 -1.51
C ILE A 86 3.91 -18.55 -0.60
N GLN A 87 5.08 -18.84 -1.19
CA GLN A 87 6.29 -19.27 -0.49
C GLN A 87 7.22 -18.10 -0.17
N TYR A 88 7.18 -17.05 -0.98
CA TYR A 88 7.99 -15.84 -0.84
C TYR A 88 7.09 -14.60 -0.61
N PRO A 89 6.30 -14.58 0.47
CA PRO A 89 5.31 -13.53 0.69
C PRO A 89 6.00 -12.18 0.94
N GLN A 90 5.47 -11.14 0.28
CA GLN A 90 6.00 -9.79 0.30
C GLN A 90 5.13 -8.87 1.16
N ASP A 91 5.77 -8.06 2.05
CA ASP A 91 5.13 -6.82 2.48
C ASP A 91 5.19 -5.80 1.34
N LYS A 92 4.18 -4.98 1.23
CA LYS A 92 4.08 -3.96 0.17
C LYS A 92 3.81 -2.58 0.76
N LEU A 93 4.46 -1.58 0.21
CA LEU A 93 4.14 -0.18 0.45
C LEU A 93 3.73 0.44 -0.87
N VAL A 94 2.44 0.72 -1.01
CA VAL A 94 1.84 1.13 -2.29
C VAL A 94 1.39 2.58 -2.27
N ARG A 95 1.42 3.25 -3.43
CA ARG A 95 0.89 4.61 -3.63
C ARG A 95 0.56 4.89 -5.09
N VAL A 96 -0.26 5.91 -5.31
CA VAL A 96 -0.59 6.43 -6.64
C VAL A 96 0.21 7.71 -6.90
N VAL A 97 0.85 7.81 -8.05
CA VAL A 97 1.63 8.99 -8.47
C VAL A 97 0.90 9.82 -9.53
N SER A 98 -0.09 9.22 -10.21
CA SER A 98 -1.00 9.90 -11.15
C SER A 98 -2.37 9.23 -11.08
N GLY A 99 -3.44 10.01 -11.09
CA GLY A 99 -4.81 9.50 -11.01
C GLY A 99 -5.22 9.01 -9.63
N GLU A 100 -6.17 8.06 -9.62
CA GLU A 100 -6.83 7.57 -8.40
C GLU A 100 -7.24 6.11 -8.53
N VAL A 101 -7.07 5.34 -7.46
CA VAL A 101 -7.51 3.94 -7.37
C VAL A 101 -8.23 3.68 -6.04
N PHE A 102 -9.12 2.69 -6.01
CA PHE A 102 -9.56 2.04 -4.78
C PHE A 102 -8.70 0.81 -4.56
N ASP A 103 -7.88 0.84 -3.52
CA ASP A 103 -6.90 -0.19 -3.18
C ASP A 103 -7.42 -1.07 -2.04
N VAL A 104 -7.28 -2.39 -2.16
CA VAL A 104 -7.87 -3.37 -1.23
C VAL A 104 -6.84 -4.39 -0.79
N ALA A 105 -6.83 -4.67 0.51
CA ALA A 105 -6.10 -5.79 1.11
C ALA A 105 -7.05 -6.73 1.86
N VAL A 106 -6.87 -8.04 1.68
CA VAL A 106 -7.64 -9.11 2.34
C VAL A 106 -6.71 -9.92 3.22
N ASP A 107 -7.05 -10.08 4.49
CA ASP A 107 -6.25 -10.86 5.44
C ASP A 107 -6.33 -12.38 5.14
N LEU A 108 -5.21 -12.98 4.78
CA LEU A 108 -5.09 -14.42 4.55
C LEU A 108 -4.18 -15.11 5.58
N ARG A 109 -3.80 -14.44 6.64
CA ARG A 109 -2.90 -14.98 7.67
C ARG A 109 -3.55 -16.14 8.41
N PRO A 110 -2.93 -17.32 8.44
CA PRO A 110 -3.46 -18.46 9.18
C PRO A 110 -3.64 -18.11 10.67
N GLY A 111 -4.81 -18.43 11.21
CA GLY A 111 -5.12 -18.19 12.63
C GLY A 111 -5.47 -16.74 12.99
N SER A 112 -5.45 -15.81 12.05
CA SER A 112 -5.87 -14.42 12.29
C SER A 112 -7.34 -14.34 12.67
N ALA A 113 -7.68 -13.51 13.65
CA ALA A 113 -9.06 -13.20 14.01
C ALA A 113 -9.81 -12.44 12.90
N THR A 114 -9.06 -11.84 11.97
CA THR A 114 -9.58 -11.11 10.81
C THR A 114 -9.40 -11.86 9.49
N TYR A 115 -9.13 -13.18 9.53
CA TYR A 115 -9.02 -14.00 8.33
C TYR A 115 -10.22 -13.84 7.40
N GLY A 116 -9.98 -13.53 6.13
CA GLY A 116 -11.01 -13.27 5.13
C GLY A 116 -11.66 -11.89 5.23
N LYS A 117 -11.31 -11.06 6.22
CA LYS A 117 -11.74 -9.66 6.27
C LYS A 117 -10.88 -8.81 5.36
N TRP A 118 -11.46 -7.74 4.86
CA TRP A 118 -10.80 -6.81 3.96
C TRP A 118 -10.85 -5.38 4.48
N PHE A 119 -9.92 -4.57 3.99
CA PHE A 119 -9.92 -3.12 4.15
C PHE A 119 -9.63 -2.49 2.80
N GLY A 120 -10.35 -1.42 2.47
CA GLY A 120 -10.16 -0.67 1.23
C GLY A 120 -9.92 0.81 1.51
N VAL A 121 -9.08 1.43 0.70
CA VAL A 121 -8.74 2.85 0.79
C VAL A 121 -8.59 3.47 -0.59
N VAL A 122 -9.04 4.71 -0.75
CA VAL A 122 -8.76 5.50 -1.95
C VAL A 122 -7.35 6.08 -1.84
N LEU A 123 -6.51 5.73 -2.83
CA LEU A 123 -5.17 6.29 -3.01
C LEU A 123 -5.17 7.15 -4.27
N SER A 124 -4.62 8.35 -4.18
CA SER A 124 -4.54 9.25 -5.33
C SER A 124 -3.26 10.10 -5.35
N ALA A 125 -2.91 10.60 -6.53
CA ALA A 125 -1.87 11.60 -6.68
C ALA A 125 -2.17 12.89 -5.90
N GLU A 126 -3.43 13.16 -5.58
CA GLU A 126 -3.85 14.34 -4.83
C GLU A 126 -3.74 14.13 -3.31
N ASN A 127 -4.30 13.02 -2.78
CA ASN A 127 -4.31 12.76 -1.33
C ASN A 127 -2.96 12.31 -0.79
N LYS A 128 -2.02 11.91 -1.65
CA LYS A 128 -0.64 11.48 -1.33
C LYS A 128 -0.57 10.28 -0.37
N LYS A 129 -1.70 9.67 -0.03
CA LYS A 129 -1.74 8.52 0.88
C LYS A 129 -0.97 7.34 0.31
N GLN A 130 -0.41 6.56 1.22
CA GLN A 130 0.23 5.29 0.95
C GLN A 130 -0.44 4.21 1.79
N PHE A 131 -0.41 2.97 1.32
CA PHE A 131 -0.97 1.85 2.06
C PHE A 131 0.11 0.80 2.29
N PHE A 132 0.38 0.50 3.57
CA PHE A 132 1.26 -0.59 3.95
C PHE A 132 0.44 -1.85 4.16
N ILE A 133 0.78 -2.89 3.42
CA ILE A 133 0.12 -4.19 3.38
C ILE A 133 1.16 -5.25 3.78
N PRO A 134 1.02 -5.88 4.95
CA PRO A 134 1.91 -6.94 5.38
C PRO A 134 1.85 -8.16 4.46
N LYS A 135 2.88 -8.99 4.52
CA LYS A 135 2.86 -10.32 3.90
C LYS A 135 1.66 -11.16 4.35
N ASN A 136 1.27 -12.11 3.50
CA ASN A 136 0.10 -12.97 3.71
C ASN A 136 -1.25 -12.22 3.67
N PHE A 137 -1.28 -11.10 2.94
CA PHE A 137 -2.51 -10.46 2.49
C PHE A 137 -2.65 -10.63 0.98
N ALA A 138 -3.86 -10.86 0.50
CA ALA A 138 -4.17 -10.70 -0.91
C ALA A 138 -4.41 -9.22 -1.20
N HIS A 139 -3.88 -8.71 -2.32
CA HIS A 139 -3.89 -7.32 -2.66
C HIS A 139 -4.41 -7.10 -4.09
N GLY A 140 -5.19 -6.05 -4.27
CA GLY A 140 -5.67 -5.64 -5.57
C GLY A 140 -6.21 -4.22 -5.56
N PHE A 141 -6.48 -3.67 -6.76
CA PHE A 141 -7.03 -2.33 -6.89
C PHE A 141 -7.94 -2.18 -8.11
N PHE A 142 -8.84 -1.22 -8.03
CA PHE A 142 -9.72 -0.77 -9.12
C PHE A 142 -9.41 0.69 -9.46
N VAL A 143 -9.26 1.00 -10.76
CA VAL A 143 -8.94 2.35 -11.25
C VAL A 143 -10.20 3.20 -11.33
N LEU A 144 -10.22 4.31 -10.59
CA LEU A 144 -11.35 5.25 -10.50
C LEU A 144 -11.25 6.37 -11.53
N SER A 145 -10.05 6.89 -11.79
CA SER A 145 -9.78 7.94 -12.77
C SER A 145 -9.64 7.39 -14.19
N ASP A 146 -9.56 8.28 -15.19
CA ASP A 146 -9.37 7.85 -16.58
C ASP A 146 -8.04 7.14 -16.82
N TYR A 147 -7.03 7.46 -15.99
CA TYR A 147 -5.70 6.88 -16.00
C TYR A 147 -5.12 6.91 -14.59
N ALA A 148 -4.36 5.91 -14.20
CA ALA A 148 -3.61 5.90 -12.95
C ALA A 148 -2.22 5.29 -13.13
N GLU A 149 -1.22 5.90 -12.47
CA GLU A 149 0.11 5.31 -12.26
C GLU A 149 0.26 4.92 -10.80
N PHE A 150 0.61 3.67 -10.60
CA PHE A 150 0.71 2.99 -9.31
C PHE A 150 2.13 2.51 -9.08
N THR A 151 2.72 2.90 -7.95
CA THR A 151 4.06 2.49 -7.56
C THR A 151 4.03 1.75 -6.24
N TYR A 152 4.89 0.74 -6.07
CA TYR A 152 4.98 0.01 -4.82
C TYR A 152 6.35 -0.59 -4.58
N LYS A 153 6.73 -0.59 -3.30
CA LYS A 153 7.93 -1.25 -2.77
C LYS A 153 7.56 -2.62 -2.22
N CYS A 154 8.44 -3.59 -2.39
CA CYS A 154 8.30 -4.95 -1.88
C CYS A 154 9.49 -5.36 -1.02
N THR A 155 9.24 -6.18 0.00
CA THR A 155 10.27 -6.70 0.92
C THR A 155 10.94 -7.97 0.44
N ASP A 156 10.47 -8.55 -0.65
CA ASP A 156 11.10 -9.69 -1.33
C ASP A 156 10.98 -9.51 -2.85
N PHE A 157 11.74 -10.31 -3.61
CA PHE A 157 11.73 -10.28 -5.06
C PHE A 157 10.47 -10.94 -5.63
N TYR A 158 10.13 -10.57 -6.87
CA TYR A 158 9.05 -11.20 -7.59
C TYR A 158 9.45 -12.60 -8.09
N HIS A 159 8.67 -13.60 -7.74
CA HIS A 159 8.82 -14.99 -8.16
C HIS A 159 7.65 -15.38 -9.08
N PRO A 160 7.81 -15.42 -10.42
CA PRO A 160 6.72 -15.64 -11.37
C PRO A 160 5.95 -16.96 -11.17
N ASN A 161 6.63 -17.98 -10.63
CA ASN A 161 6.05 -19.30 -10.41
C ASN A 161 5.45 -19.48 -9.00
N ASP A 162 5.49 -18.45 -8.17
CA ASP A 162 5.01 -18.46 -6.78
C ASP A 162 3.74 -17.63 -6.59
N GLU A 163 3.13 -17.21 -7.68
CA GLU A 163 1.97 -16.33 -7.64
C GLU A 163 0.71 -17.09 -7.26
N GLY A 164 -0.02 -16.56 -6.28
CA GLY A 164 -1.35 -16.96 -5.88
C GLY A 164 -2.36 -15.84 -6.04
N GLY A 165 -3.63 -16.19 -6.03
CA GLY A 165 -4.70 -15.21 -6.10
C GLY A 165 -6.02 -15.73 -5.54
N ILE A 166 -6.92 -14.78 -5.28
CA ILE A 166 -8.32 -15.03 -4.95
C ILE A 166 -9.18 -14.20 -5.91
N ILE A 167 -10.29 -14.78 -6.36
CA ILE A 167 -11.22 -14.07 -7.25
C ILE A 167 -11.70 -12.77 -6.58
N TRP A 168 -11.64 -11.68 -7.31
CA TRP A 168 -11.92 -10.32 -6.84
C TRP A 168 -13.31 -10.11 -6.24
N ASN A 169 -14.30 -10.87 -6.73
CA ASN A 169 -15.72 -10.77 -6.36
C ASN A 169 -16.21 -11.94 -5.49
N ASP A 170 -15.31 -12.55 -4.72
CA ASP A 170 -15.69 -13.65 -3.82
C ASP A 170 -16.78 -13.21 -2.83
N PRO A 171 -17.95 -13.87 -2.81
CA PRO A 171 -19.07 -13.46 -1.98
C PRO A 171 -18.83 -13.70 -0.47
N LYS A 172 -17.85 -14.53 -0.09
CA LYS A 172 -17.49 -14.76 1.33
C LYS A 172 -16.60 -13.64 1.86
N ILE A 173 -15.80 -13.01 0.99
CA ILE A 173 -15.02 -11.83 1.32
C ILE A 173 -15.94 -10.60 1.28
N GLY A 174 -16.77 -10.48 0.24
CA GLY A 174 -17.77 -9.43 0.09
C GLY A 174 -17.15 -8.03 0.00
N ILE A 175 -16.12 -7.86 -0.84
CA ILE A 175 -15.53 -6.54 -1.06
C ILE A 175 -16.55 -5.64 -1.74
N ASP A 176 -16.80 -4.48 -1.13
CA ASP A 176 -17.66 -3.45 -1.69
C ASP A 176 -16.86 -2.56 -2.66
N TRP A 177 -16.63 -3.08 -3.87
CA TRP A 177 -15.93 -2.36 -4.90
C TRP A 177 -16.77 -1.18 -5.41
N PRO A 178 -16.21 0.03 -5.54
CA PRO A 178 -16.92 1.19 -6.08
C PRO A 178 -17.05 1.12 -7.61
N ILE A 179 -17.55 0.01 -8.11
CA ILE A 179 -17.73 -0.26 -9.53
C ILE A 179 -19.15 0.15 -9.92
N PRO A 180 -19.33 1.16 -10.80
CA PRO A 180 -20.66 1.57 -11.26
C PRO A 180 -21.37 0.42 -11.98
N ALA A 181 -22.69 0.34 -11.78
CA ALA A 181 -23.50 -0.67 -12.47
C ALA A 181 -23.34 -0.58 -14.00
N GLY A 182 -23.16 -1.73 -14.65
CA GLY A 182 -22.94 -1.80 -16.09
C GLY A 182 -21.51 -1.53 -16.57
N THR A 183 -20.56 -1.31 -15.62
CA THR A 183 -19.15 -1.14 -15.99
C THR A 183 -18.58 -2.42 -16.59
N GLN A 184 -17.97 -2.31 -17.77
CA GLN A 184 -17.17 -3.37 -18.33
C GLN A 184 -15.76 -3.30 -17.74
N LEU A 185 -15.41 -4.28 -16.90
CA LEU A 185 -14.08 -4.39 -16.30
C LEU A 185 -13.04 -4.81 -17.33
N ILE A 186 -11.83 -4.26 -17.16
CA ILE A 186 -10.63 -4.66 -17.89
C ILE A 186 -9.74 -5.42 -16.90
N MET A 187 -9.57 -6.71 -17.14
CA MET A 187 -8.81 -7.60 -16.28
C MET A 187 -7.85 -8.47 -17.09
N SER A 188 -6.78 -8.95 -16.47
CA SER A 188 -5.96 -9.99 -17.08
C SER A 188 -6.73 -11.32 -17.11
N GLU A 189 -6.45 -12.16 -18.10
CA GLU A 189 -7.04 -13.50 -18.18
C GLU A 189 -6.80 -14.31 -16.90
N LYS A 190 -5.63 -14.15 -16.28
CA LYS A 190 -5.25 -14.79 -15.03
C LYS A 190 -6.19 -14.39 -13.88
N ASP A 191 -6.50 -13.09 -13.76
CA ASP A 191 -7.31 -12.55 -12.66
C ASP A 191 -8.77 -13.02 -12.71
N THR A 192 -9.24 -13.45 -13.88
CA THR A 192 -10.58 -14.02 -14.03
C THR A 192 -10.67 -15.51 -13.67
N LYS A 193 -9.53 -16.17 -13.46
CA LYS A 193 -9.45 -17.64 -13.23
C LYS A 193 -9.15 -18.02 -11.79
N TRP A 194 -8.90 -17.06 -10.91
CA TRP A 194 -8.63 -17.36 -9.51
C TRP A 194 -9.82 -18.01 -8.83
N GLU A 195 -9.51 -18.93 -7.93
CA GLU A 195 -10.51 -19.57 -7.08
C GLU A 195 -10.94 -18.65 -5.92
N GLY A 196 -12.06 -18.97 -5.27
CA GLY A 196 -12.54 -18.23 -4.12
C GLY A 196 -11.81 -18.59 -2.83
N LEU A 197 -12.05 -17.78 -1.77
CA LEU A 197 -11.45 -17.94 -0.45
C LEU A 197 -11.63 -19.35 0.15
N ALA A 198 -12.77 -20.00 -0.10
CA ALA A 198 -13.03 -21.34 0.42
C ALA A 198 -12.06 -22.39 -0.15
N ALA A 199 -11.86 -22.39 -1.48
CA ALA A 199 -10.95 -23.29 -2.15
C ALA A 199 -9.49 -23.02 -1.74
N TYR A 200 -9.10 -21.74 -1.66
CA TYR A 200 -7.81 -21.34 -1.13
C TYR A 200 -7.58 -21.89 0.29
N THR A 201 -8.55 -21.69 1.19
CA THR A 201 -8.46 -22.15 2.57
C THR A 201 -8.31 -23.67 2.66
N GLU A 202 -9.06 -24.43 1.86
CA GLU A 202 -8.96 -25.88 1.83
C GLU A 202 -7.58 -26.36 1.36
N LYS A 203 -7.02 -25.69 0.34
CA LYS A 203 -5.73 -26.06 -0.26
C LYS A 203 -4.54 -25.74 0.65
N TYR A 204 -4.53 -24.60 1.30
CA TYR A 204 -3.34 -24.06 1.99
C TYR A 204 -3.40 -24.10 3.53
N ARG A 205 -4.56 -24.43 4.12
CA ARG A 205 -4.72 -24.54 5.57
C ARG A 205 -4.43 -25.93 6.12
N ARG A 206 -4.24 -26.91 5.23
CA ARG A 206 -3.91 -28.31 5.57
C ARG A 206 -2.41 -28.61 5.62
N SER A 207 -1.57 -27.62 5.35
CA SER A 207 -0.11 -27.74 5.38
C SER A 207 0.51 -27.10 6.62
#